data_6d56dae0f98ed084a4b0693d5082d48e
#
_entry.id   6d56dae0f98ed084a4b0693d5082d48e
#
_cell.length_a   1.000
_cell.length_b   1.000
_cell.length_c   1.000
_cell.angle_alpha   90.00
_cell.angle_beta   90.00
_cell.angle_gamma   90.00
#
_symmetry.space_group_name_H-M   'P 1'
#
loop_
_entity.id
_entity.type
_entity.pdbx_description
1 polymer ?
#
loop_
_entity_poly.entity_id
_entity_poly.type
_entity_poly.pdbx_seq_one_letter_code
_entity_poly.pdbx_strand_id
1 'polypeptide(L)'
;MSIQIDGSNIDAVYYGGSQIGEIYYGAQLVYSSGVRLIINTAPADATVTFSTGKILGHQTKVKKGTVVTYTVSKNGYYGTSGTVTVNSNQTINVSLEQKYYNDGQTIYESASGGASTTLNVQTSGRYRVICIAGGGGGAEKLIKYWHNTASGGSGSGFDCVFQLVKGNYAVQVGNGGTGIYSTKDNPGKVGDGGNSRFGDSYAYGGGGGTSNHKSDQTAGAAGATPKLSYTVISSSLNRAGNPGTIATSGTIFGGASIYGSYGKGGDCQKNASLINGTAGYVKVIFLGK
;
A
#
# COMPACT_ATOMS: atom_id res chain seq x y z
N MET A 1 28.39 42.42 10.82
CA MET A 1 29.36 43.46 11.21
C MET A 1 30.48 42.73 11.94
N SER A 2 31.73 42.87 11.52
CA SER A 2 32.92 42.38 12.20
C SER A 2 33.60 43.56 12.92
N ILE A 3 34.12 43.33 14.11
CA ILE A 3 35.00 44.31 14.76
C ILE A 3 36.35 44.18 14.07
N GLN A 4 36.88 45.29 13.58
CA GLN A 4 38.23 45.37 13.02
C GLN A 4 39.08 46.33 13.85
N ILE A 5 40.32 45.97 14.09
CA ILE A 5 41.36 46.86 14.60
C ILE A 5 42.42 46.93 13.52
N ASP A 6 42.74 48.13 13.09
CA ASP A 6 43.67 48.39 11.98
C ASP A 6 43.38 47.62 10.69
N GLY A 7 42.09 47.47 10.35
CA GLY A 7 41.64 46.74 9.16
C GLY A 7 41.65 45.23 9.27
N SER A 8 42.09 44.64 10.37
CA SER A 8 42.11 43.21 10.61
C SER A 8 40.87 42.75 11.37
N ASN A 9 40.33 41.61 10.97
CA ASN A 9 39.23 40.98 11.70
C ASN A 9 39.71 40.45 13.07
N ILE A 10 38.91 40.68 14.10
CA ILE A 10 39.19 40.12 15.45
C ILE A 10 38.56 38.76 15.55
N ASP A 11 39.35 37.70 15.64
CA ASP A 11 38.88 36.32 15.79
C ASP A 11 38.48 35.96 17.23
N ALA A 12 39.11 36.63 18.24
CA ALA A 12 38.81 36.41 19.63
C ALA A 12 39.14 37.67 20.50
N VAL A 13 38.29 37.92 21.49
CA VAL A 13 38.52 38.94 22.53
C VAL A 13 38.61 38.23 23.87
N TYR A 14 39.56 38.63 24.69
CA TYR A 14 39.82 38.05 26.03
C TYR A 14 39.70 39.08 27.11
N TYR A 15 39.19 38.70 28.28
CA TYR A 15 39.24 39.48 29.51
C TYR A 15 39.65 38.58 30.67
N GLY A 16 40.69 38.94 31.41
CA GLY A 16 41.22 38.12 32.52
C GLY A 16 41.65 36.73 32.11
N GLY A 17 42.14 36.53 30.87
CA GLY A 17 42.52 35.22 30.32
C GLY A 17 41.35 34.34 29.77
N SER A 18 40.12 34.80 29.96
CA SER A 18 38.93 34.09 29.45
C SER A 18 38.46 34.74 28.14
N GLN A 19 38.15 33.90 27.13
CA GLN A 19 37.59 34.37 25.86
C GLN A 19 36.19 34.97 26.07
N ILE A 20 35.98 36.19 25.61
CA ILE A 20 34.66 36.85 25.64
C ILE A 20 33.82 36.33 24.49
N GLY A 21 32.62 35.77 24.82
CA GLY A 21 31.67 35.25 23.83
C GLY A 21 30.98 36.36 23.01
N GLU A 22 30.54 37.42 23.67
CA GLU A 22 29.78 38.53 23.04
C GLU A 22 30.12 39.83 23.71
N ILE A 23 30.20 40.92 22.92
CA ILE A 23 30.36 42.30 23.43
C ILE A 23 29.19 43.09 22.90
N TYR A 24 28.57 43.87 23.78
CA TYR A 24 27.45 44.77 23.43
C TYR A 24 27.86 46.22 23.70
N TYR A 25 27.37 47.13 22.85
CA TYR A 25 27.32 48.54 23.08
C TYR A 25 25.86 48.97 23.24
N GLY A 26 25.44 49.22 24.47
CA GLY A 26 24.01 49.33 24.80
C GLY A 26 23.30 48.02 24.49
N ALA A 27 22.22 48.08 23.69
CA ALA A 27 21.49 46.89 23.23
C ALA A 27 22.05 46.28 21.92
N GLN A 28 23.09 46.90 21.35
CA GLN A 28 23.66 46.47 20.07
C GLN A 28 24.80 45.48 20.27
N LEU A 29 24.66 44.25 19.69
CA LEU A 29 25.76 43.26 19.65
C LEU A 29 26.87 43.76 18.71
N VAL A 30 28.06 43.99 19.21
CA VAL A 30 29.23 44.48 18.44
C VAL A 30 30.27 43.42 18.15
N TYR A 31 30.34 42.38 19.00
CA TYR A 31 31.26 41.26 18.79
C TYR A 31 30.63 39.91 19.26
N SER A 32 30.95 38.86 18.53
CA SER A 32 30.56 37.50 18.93
C SER A 32 31.55 36.47 18.40
N SER A 33 32.10 35.66 19.31
CA SER A 33 33.08 34.61 19.02
C SER A 33 32.47 33.33 18.45
N GLY A 34 31.14 33.22 18.37
CA GLY A 34 30.46 32.02 17.91
C GLY A 34 30.32 31.94 16.39
N VAL A 35 30.23 30.71 15.92
CA VAL A 35 29.88 30.36 14.52
C VAL A 35 28.39 30.04 14.40
N ARG A 36 27.79 30.28 13.22
CA ARG A 36 26.36 30.06 12.99
C ARG A 36 26.12 28.79 12.20
N LEU A 37 25.12 28.06 12.63
CA LEU A 37 24.47 27.01 11.85
C LEU A 37 23.07 27.49 11.47
N ILE A 38 22.78 27.51 10.16
CA ILE A 38 21.48 27.87 9.60
C ILE A 38 20.87 26.65 8.97
N ILE A 39 19.60 26.36 9.25
CA ILE A 39 18.83 25.29 8.60
C ILE A 39 17.76 25.93 7.72
N ASN A 40 17.95 25.88 6.39
CA ASN A 40 16.92 26.26 5.45
C ASN A 40 15.99 25.09 5.26
N THR A 41 14.69 25.31 5.35
CA THR A 41 13.69 24.23 5.25
C THR A 41 12.78 24.41 4.03
N ALA A 42 12.41 23.29 3.44
CA ALA A 42 11.31 23.21 2.50
C ALA A 42 10.32 22.15 3.03
N PRO A 43 9.08 22.54 3.42
CA PRO A 43 8.51 23.90 3.38
C PRO A 43 9.15 24.87 4.39
N ALA A 44 9.11 26.17 4.07
CA ALA A 44 9.82 27.22 4.82
C ALA A 44 9.29 27.44 6.25
N ASP A 45 8.05 27.07 6.52
CA ASP A 45 7.37 27.16 7.81
C ASP A 45 7.52 25.89 8.68
N ALA A 46 8.46 25.00 8.36
CA ALA A 46 8.78 23.85 9.22
C ALA A 46 9.43 24.33 10.52
N THR A 47 9.18 23.62 11.61
CA THR A 47 9.81 23.87 12.90
C THR A 47 11.20 23.26 12.95
N VAL A 48 12.20 24.05 13.36
CA VAL A 48 13.58 23.60 13.59
C VAL A 48 13.90 23.68 15.07
N THR A 49 14.43 22.61 15.62
CA THR A 49 14.97 22.57 16.98
C THR A 49 16.45 22.19 16.98
N PHE A 50 17.21 22.71 17.93
CA PHE A 50 18.64 22.46 18.07
C PHE A 50 18.93 21.93 19.47
N SER A 51 19.89 21.02 19.58
CA SER A 51 20.32 20.45 20.87
C SER A 51 21.04 21.45 21.79
N THR A 52 21.66 22.49 21.23
CA THR A 52 22.45 23.46 21.97
C THR A 52 22.63 24.79 21.21
N GLY A 53 23.11 25.82 21.90
CA GLY A 53 23.44 27.11 21.36
C GLY A 53 22.36 28.18 21.60
N LYS A 54 22.69 29.43 21.19
CA LYS A 54 21.70 30.52 21.18
C LYS A 54 20.81 30.40 19.96
N ILE A 55 19.58 29.96 20.17
CA ILE A 55 18.61 29.68 19.11
C ILE A 55 17.90 30.97 18.68
N LEU A 56 17.84 31.23 17.38
CA LEU A 56 17.16 32.36 16.76
C LEU A 56 16.38 31.85 15.53
N GLY A 57 15.17 31.33 15.74
CA GLY A 57 14.39 30.71 14.67
C GLY A 57 15.10 29.48 14.09
N HIS A 58 15.33 29.47 12.77
CA HIS A 58 16.01 28.37 12.07
C HIS A 58 17.55 28.44 12.12
N GLN A 59 18.12 29.15 13.08
CA GLN A 59 19.56 29.24 13.27
C GLN A 59 19.95 29.09 14.72
N THR A 60 21.15 28.58 14.93
CA THR A 60 21.80 28.58 16.26
C THR A 60 23.21 29.11 16.16
N LYS A 61 23.68 29.74 17.24
CA LYS A 61 25.03 30.21 17.37
C LYS A 61 25.74 29.42 18.45
N VAL A 62 26.88 28.87 18.12
CA VAL A 62 27.65 27.97 19.03
C VAL A 62 29.13 28.30 18.95
N LYS A 63 29.90 27.77 19.91
CA LYS A 63 31.36 27.79 19.88
C LYS A 63 31.85 26.95 18.68
N LYS A 64 32.93 27.42 18.02
CA LYS A 64 33.61 26.63 16.99
C LYS A 64 33.96 25.23 17.50
N GLY A 65 33.70 24.19 16.70
CA GLY A 65 33.93 22.78 17.07
C GLY A 65 32.75 22.12 17.82
N THR A 66 31.69 22.86 18.16
CA THR A 66 30.53 22.27 18.85
C THR A 66 29.78 21.32 17.92
N VAL A 67 29.44 20.13 18.45
CA VAL A 67 28.55 19.18 17.80
C VAL A 67 27.09 19.59 18.07
N VAL A 68 26.32 19.85 17.04
CA VAL A 68 24.92 20.25 17.13
C VAL A 68 24.05 19.23 16.44
N THR A 69 23.06 18.70 17.16
CA THR A 69 21.96 17.92 16.58
C THR A 69 20.79 18.86 16.31
N TYR A 70 20.21 18.76 15.12
CA TYR A 70 19.01 19.50 14.75
C TYR A 70 17.89 18.53 14.37
N THR A 71 16.65 18.93 14.62
CA THR A 71 15.44 18.23 14.16
C THR A 71 14.57 19.20 13.39
N VAL A 72 14.06 18.74 12.26
CA VAL A 72 13.12 19.50 11.43
C VAL A 72 11.81 18.73 11.34
N SER A 73 10.70 19.39 11.67
CA SER A 73 9.38 18.79 11.70
C SER A 73 8.30 19.75 11.20
N LYS A 74 7.25 19.17 10.61
CA LYS A 74 6.03 19.88 10.22
C LYS A 74 4.86 18.91 10.21
N ASN A 75 3.69 19.39 10.63
CA ASN A 75 2.47 18.58 10.54
C ASN A 75 2.16 18.24 9.06
N GLY A 76 1.80 16.98 8.79
CA GLY A 76 1.58 16.48 7.44
C GLY A 76 2.85 16.18 6.63
N TYR A 77 4.02 16.16 7.27
CA TYR A 77 5.31 15.80 6.67
C TYR A 77 6.05 14.75 7.51
N TYR A 78 6.96 14.01 6.88
CA TYR A 78 7.92 13.17 7.60
C TYR A 78 9.02 14.05 8.16
N GLY A 79 9.17 14.05 9.49
CA GLY A 79 10.26 14.76 10.17
C GLY A 79 11.62 14.12 9.91
N THR A 80 12.68 14.91 10.05
CA THR A 80 14.07 14.42 9.93
C THR A 80 14.97 15.06 10.98
N SER A 81 16.12 14.45 11.23
CA SER A 81 17.16 14.98 12.12
C SER A 81 18.54 14.80 11.51
N GLY A 82 19.48 15.61 11.95
CA GLY A 82 20.87 15.50 11.55
C GLY A 82 21.79 15.99 12.65
N THR A 83 23.05 15.60 12.58
CA THR A 83 24.10 16.02 13.50
C THR A 83 25.28 16.58 12.71
N VAL A 84 25.82 17.71 13.15
CA VAL A 84 26.92 18.39 12.48
C VAL A 84 27.90 19.02 13.46
N THR A 85 29.19 18.95 13.17
CA THR A 85 30.23 19.71 13.90
C THR A 85 30.38 21.07 13.26
N VAL A 86 30.08 22.15 14.00
CA VAL A 86 30.04 23.52 13.48
C VAL A 86 31.42 24.16 13.63
N ASN A 87 32.25 24.10 12.58
CA ASN A 87 33.61 24.65 12.56
C ASN A 87 33.70 26.07 11.95
N SER A 88 32.69 26.48 11.19
CA SER A 88 32.55 27.79 10.56
C SER A 88 31.07 28.13 10.39
N ASN A 89 30.74 29.34 9.94
CA ASN A 89 29.37 29.65 9.52
C ASN A 89 28.97 28.73 8.38
N GLN A 90 27.86 27.99 8.54
CA GLN A 90 27.38 27.06 7.53
C GLN A 90 25.85 27.03 7.45
N THR A 91 25.36 26.64 6.28
CA THR A 91 23.93 26.49 6.00
C THR A 91 23.67 25.06 5.52
N ILE A 92 22.65 24.43 6.07
CA ILE A 92 22.17 23.11 5.64
C ILE A 92 20.76 23.29 5.08
N ASN A 93 20.53 22.76 3.88
CA ASN A 93 19.20 22.74 3.27
C ASN A 93 18.52 21.42 3.58
N VAL A 94 17.32 21.47 4.14
CA VAL A 94 16.51 20.31 4.53
C VAL A 94 15.16 20.37 3.83
N SER A 95 14.86 19.36 3.02
CA SER A 95 13.55 19.19 2.38
C SER A 95 12.77 18.08 3.08
N LEU A 96 11.60 18.39 3.61
CA LEU A 96 10.70 17.40 4.19
C LEU A 96 9.80 16.81 3.11
N GLU A 97 9.59 15.50 3.18
CA GLU A 97 8.64 14.82 2.32
C GLU A 97 7.23 14.88 2.90
N GLN A 98 6.24 15.22 2.07
CA GLN A 98 4.83 15.27 2.48
C GLN A 98 4.31 13.89 2.84
N LYS A 99 3.58 13.79 3.96
CA LYS A 99 2.88 12.59 4.41
C LYS A 99 1.47 12.58 3.83
N TYR A 100 1.22 11.73 2.84
CA TYR A 100 -0.08 11.62 2.17
C TYR A 100 -1.04 10.65 2.88
N TYR A 101 -0.50 9.65 3.60
CA TYR A 101 -1.28 8.62 4.28
C TYR A 101 -0.84 8.45 5.73
N ASN A 102 -1.76 8.05 6.59
CA ASN A 102 -1.45 7.57 7.92
C ASN A 102 -1.15 6.07 7.89
N ASP A 103 -0.32 5.60 8.82
CA ASP A 103 -0.03 4.18 8.97
C ASP A 103 -1.32 3.41 9.29
N GLY A 104 -1.57 2.30 8.59
CA GLY A 104 -2.80 1.54 8.68
C GLY A 104 -3.97 2.08 7.84
N GLN A 105 -3.79 3.20 7.13
CA GLN A 105 -4.85 3.78 6.32
C GLN A 105 -5.18 2.92 5.10
N THR A 106 -6.47 2.56 4.96
CA THR A 106 -6.99 1.98 3.72
C THR A 106 -7.07 3.07 2.65
N ILE A 107 -6.36 2.88 1.55
CA ILE A 107 -6.32 3.83 0.43
C ILE A 107 -7.16 3.39 -0.77
N TYR A 108 -7.53 2.11 -0.81
CA TYR A 108 -8.46 1.55 -1.78
C TYR A 108 -9.14 0.30 -1.21
N GLU A 109 -10.44 0.14 -1.49
CA GLU A 109 -11.19 -1.07 -1.16
C GLU A 109 -12.38 -1.22 -2.13
N SER A 110 -12.55 -2.40 -2.70
CA SER A 110 -13.70 -2.74 -3.54
C SER A 110 -13.97 -4.24 -3.57
N ALA A 111 -15.24 -4.59 -3.50
CA ALA A 111 -15.78 -5.93 -3.74
C ALA A 111 -16.72 -5.93 -4.96
N SER A 112 -16.84 -4.83 -5.70
CA SER A 112 -17.71 -4.72 -6.87
C SER A 112 -17.07 -5.40 -8.06
N GLY A 113 -17.58 -6.56 -8.45
CA GLY A 113 -17.11 -7.29 -9.61
C GLY A 113 -17.13 -6.41 -10.88
N GLY A 114 -16.08 -6.51 -11.69
CA GLY A 114 -15.89 -5.70 -12.88
C GLY A 114 -15.35 -4.28 -12.62
N ALA A 115 -15.26 -3.84 -11.36
CA ALA A 115 -14.67 -2.54 -11.05
C ALA A 115 -13.22 -2.49 -11.53
N SER A 116 -12.86 -1.40 -12.22
CA SER A 116 -11.51 -1.15 -12.71
C SER A 116 -11.16 0.33 -12.52
N THR A 117 -9.97 0.61 -12.00
CA THR A 117 -9.49 1.96 -11.78
C THR A 117 -7.96 2.00 -11.80
N THR A 118 -7.42 3.21 -11.80
CA THR A 118 -6.00 3.45 -11.55
C THR A 118 -5.84 4.09 -10.18
N LEU A 119 -5.17 3.38 -9.26
CA LEU A 119 -4.82 3.90 -7.95
C LEU A 119 -3.52 4.69 -8.04
N ASN A 120 -3.57 5.97 -7.69
CA ASN A 120 -2.38 6.81 -7.59
C ASN A 120 -1.79 6.70 -6.19
N VAL A 121 -0.66 6.01 -6.05
CA VAL A 121 0.12 5.89 -4.81
C VAL A 121 1.01 7.12 -4.66
N GLN A 122 0.73 7.97 -3.68
CA GLN A 122 1.37 9.29 -3.51
C GLN A 122 2.72 9.26 -2.80
N THR A 123 3.02 8.18 -2.06
CA THR A 123 4.28 8.04 -1.31
C THR A 123 4.85 6.63 -1.45
N SER A 124 6.17 6.51 -1.54
CA SER A 124 6.83 5.20 -1.50
C SER A 124 6.80 4.63 -0.09
N GLY A 125 6.64 3.33 0.07
CA GLY A 125 6.55 2.70 1.37
C GLY A 125 6.03 1.26 1.32
N ARG A 126 5.66 0.73 2.48
CA ARG A 126 5.11 -0.61 2.64
C ARG A 126 3.59 -0.56 2.51
N TYR A 127 3.04 -1.46 1.69
CA TYR A 127 1.61 -1.57 1.44
C TYR A 127 1.16 -3.01 1.56
N ARG A 128 0.12 -3.27 2.36
CA ARG A 128 -0.59 -4.56 2.35
C ARG A 128 -1.61 -4.52 1.22
N VAL A 129 -1.52 -5.48 0.33
CA VAL A 129 -2.45 -5.65 -0.80
C VAL A 129 -3.13 -7.01 -0.66
N ILE A 130 -4.45 -6.97 -0.55
CA ILE A 130 -5.31 -8.15 -0.59
C ILE A 130 -5.96 -8.15 -1.97
N CYS A 131 -5.83 -9.23 -2.71
CA CYS A 131 -6.36 -9.34 -4.07
C CYS A 131 -6.91 -10.76 -4.26
N ILE A 132 -8.22 -10.88 -4.40
CA ILE A 132 -8.96 -12.13 -4.55
C ILE A 132 -9.72 -12.08 -5.87
N ALA A 133 -9.58 -13.08 -6.71
CA ALA A 133 -10.29 -13.20 -7.97
C ALA A 133 -11.73 -13.72 -7.80
N GLY A 134 -12.56 -13.55 -8.81
CA GLY A 134 -13.93 -14.05 -8.82
C GLY A 134 -14.00 -15.58 -8.92
N GLY A 135 -15.02 -16.18 -8.34
CA GLY A 135 -15.32 -17.61 -8.49
C GLY A 135 -16.14 -17.89 -9.76
N GLY A 136 -16.00 -19.07 -10.33
CA GLY A 136 -16.77 -19.53 -11.49
C GLY A 136 -18.22 -19.86 -11.14
N GLY A 137 -19.10 -19.82 -12.10
CA GLY A 137 -20.50 -20.19 -11.95
C GLY A 137 -20.71 -21.71 -11.91
N GLY A 138 -21.81 -22.15 -11.32
CA GLY A 138 -22.22 -23.54 -11.34
C GLY A 138 -23.18 -23.84 -12.50
N ALA A 139 -23.27 -25.10 -12.91
CA ALA A 139 -24.20 -25.60 -13.94
C ALA A 139 -25.11 -26.65 -13.35
N GLU A 140 -26.42 -26.50 -13.54
CA GLU A 140 -27.42 -27.55 -13.26
C GLU A 140 -28.19 -27.89 -14.52
N LYS A 141 -28.32 -29.19 -14.79
CA LYS A 141 -29.16 -29.71 -15.84
C LYS A 141 -30.20 -30.65 -15.27
N LEU A 142 -31.49 -30.34 -15.51
CA LEU A 142 -32.61 -31.20 -15.15
C LEU A 142 -33.07 -31.98 -16.41
N ILE A 143 -32.94 -33.30 -16.37
CA ILE A 143 -33.48 -34.20 -17.41
C ILE A 143 -34.45 -35.15 -16.75
N LYS A 144 -35.74 -34.98 -17.02
CA LYS A 144 -36.87 -35.83 -16.64
C LYS A 144 -36.86 -36.47 -15.25
N TYR A 145 -35.81 -37.18 -14.85
CA TYR A 145 -35.64 -37.83 -13.56
C TYR A 145 -34.21 -37.78 -13.00
N TRP A 146 -33.29 -37.10 -13.70
CA TRP A 146 -31.88 -37.03 -13.36
C TRP A 146 -31.43 -35.60 -13.20
N HIS A 147 -30.75 -35.31 -12.10
CA HIS A 147 -30.11 -34.03 -11.85
C HIS A 147 -28.61 -34.21 -12.02
N ASN A 148 -28.05 -33.55 -12.98
CA ASN A 148 -26.61 -33.48 -13.14
C ASN A 148 -26.16 -32.07 -12.74
N THR A 149 -25.33 -31.98 -11.72
CA THR A 149 -24.86 -30.74 -11.16
C THR A 149 -23.34 -30.66 -11.16
N ALA A 150 -22.81 -29.54 -11.58
CA ALA A 150 -21.38 -29.26 -11.54
C ALA A 150 -21.18 -27.84 -10.96
N SER A 151 -20.55 -27.73 -9.82
CA SER A 151 -20.32 -26.44 -9.19
C SER A 151 -19.08 -25.73 -9.77
N GLY A 152 -19.03 -24.41 -9.63
CA GLY A 152 -17.88 -23.60 -10.03
C GLY A 152 -16.70 -23.75 -9.08
N GLY A 153 -15.50 -23.54 -9.57
CA GLY A 153 -14.29 -23.40 -8.75
C GLY A 153 -14.15 -22.01 -8.14
N SER A 154 -13.45 -21.88 -7.03
CA SER A 154 -13.13 -20.57 -6.45
C SER A 154 -11.96 -19.88 -7.14
N GLY A 155 -11.94 -18.56 -7.09
CA GLY A 155 -10.80 -17.76 -7.49
C GLY A 155 -9.61 -17.96 -6.56
N SER A 156 -8.43 -17.69 -7.08
CA SER A 156 -7.18 -17.60 -6.31
C SER A 156 -7.03 -16.25 -5.63
N GLY A 157 -6.02 -16.09 -4.77
CA GLY A 157 -5.76 -14.81 -4.15
C GLY A 157 -4.44 -14.70 -3.42
N PHE A 158 -4.08 -13.47 -3.13
CA PHE A 158 -2.93 -13.14 -2.30
C PHE A 158 -3.28 -12.04 -1.29
N ASP A 159 -2.59 -12.07 -0.15
CA ASP A 159 -2.56 -11.05 0.88
C ASP A 159 -1.09 -10.87 1.26
N CYS A 160 -0.47 -9.86 0.68
CA CYS A 160 0.97 -9.64 0.74
C CYS A 160 1.29 -8.21 1.12
N VAL A 161 2.41 -8.03 1.80
CA VAL A 161 3.03 -6.72 2.01
C VAL A 161 4.09 -6.52 0.93
N PHE A 162 3.94 -5.46 0.16
CA PHE A 162 4.87 -5.05 -0.89
C PHE A 162 5.59 -3.76 -0.52
N GLN A 163 6.83 -3.63 -0.98
CA GLN A 163 7.50 -2.33 -1.08
C GLN A 163 7.07 -1.69 -2.40
N LEU A 164 6.26 -0.63 -2.33
CA LEU A 164 5.82 0.10 -3.52
C LEU A 164 6.52 1.46 -3.63
N VAL A 165 6.71 1.92 -4.85
CA VAL A 165 7.17 3.28 -5.14
C VAL A 165 5.97 4.18 -5.46
N LYS A 166 6.12 5.48 -5.29
CA LYS A 166 5.13 6.46 -5.76
C LYS A 166 4.83 6.24 -7.24
N GLY A 167 3.55 6.18 -7.62
CA GLY A 167 3.16 5.92 -9.00
C GLY A 167 1.71 5.46 -9.17
N ASN A 168 1.37 5.12 -10.39
CA ASN A 168 0.03 4.66 -10.78
C ASN A 168 -0.01 3.14 -10.87
N TYR A 169 -1.00 2.53 -10.22
CA TYR A 169 -1.22 1.09 -10.21
C TYR A 169 -2.61 0.77 -10.71
N ALA A 170 -2.71 -0.02 -11.77
CA ALA A 170 -3.99 -0.49 -12.26
C ALA A 170 -4.62 -1.44 -11.24
N VAL A 171 -5.89 -1.24 -10.91
CA VAL A 171 -6.64 -2.10 -10.00
C VAL A 171 -7.88 -2.61 -10.73
N GLN A 172 -8.15 -3.92 -10.61
CA GLN A 172 -9.33 -4.55 -11.17
C GLN A 172 -9.86 -5.60 -10.20
N VAL A 173 -11.18 -5.61 -10.02
CA VAL A 173 -11.91 -6.63 -9.24
C VAL A 173 -12.60 -7.59 -10.21
N GLY A 174 -12.30 -8.87 -10.11
CA GLY A 174 -12.91 -9.90 -10.98
C GLY A 174 -14.40 -10.06 -10.72
N ASN A 175 -15.18 -10.24 -11.77
CA ASN A 175 -16.59 -10.64 -11.67
C ASN A 175 -16.71 -12.07 -11.14
N GLY A 176 -17.79 -12.39 -10.46
CA GLY A 176 -18.24 -13.77 -10.32
C GLY A 176 -18.72 -14.31 -11.67
N GLY A 177 -18.46 -15.57 -11.93
CA GLY A 177 -18.95 -16.27 -13.12
C GLY A 177 -20.47 -16.47 -13.04
N THR A 178 -21.15 -16.37 -14.19
CA THR A 178 -22.58 -16.62 -14.30
C THR A 178 -22.86 -18.12 -14.27
N GLY A 179 -23.78 -18.55 -13.43
CA GLY A 179 -24.27 -19.93 -13.43
C GLY A 179 -25.47 -20.12 -14.35
N ILE A 180 -25.76 -21.37 -14.70
CA ILE A 180 -26.86 -21.73 -15.58
C ILE A 180 -27.67 -22.89 -14.99
N TYR A 181 -28.99 -22.67 -14.96
CA TYR A 181 -30.00 -23.73 -14.76
C TYR A 181 -30.69 -23.99 -16.08
N SER A 182 -30.75 -25.22 -16.56
CA SER A 182 -31.40 -25.55 -17.82
C SER A 182 -32.17 -26.86 -17.79
N THR A 183 -33.36 -26.83 -18.37
CA THR A 183 -34.19 -28.03 -18.65
C THR A 183 -33.99 -28.55 -20.06
N LYS A 184 -33.19 -27.86 -20.91
CA LYS A 184 -32.91 -28.19 -22.29
C LYS A 184 -31.63 -28.98 -22.49
N ASP A 185 -31.50 -29.66 -23.61
CA ASP A 185 -30.34 -30.48 -23.94
C ASP A 185 -29.02 -29.73 -24.16
N ASN A 186 -29.07 -28.42 -24.29
CA ASN A 186 -27.87 -27.58 -24.35
C ASN A 186 -28.03 -26.41 -23.38
N PRO A 187 -27.45 -26.49 -22.16
CA PRO A 187 -27.63 -25.50 -21.12
C PRO A 187 -26.94 -24.16 -21.37
N GLY A 188 -26.14 -24.05 -22.43
CA GLY A 188 -25.35 -22.86 -22.66
C GLY A 188 -23.98 -22.87 -21.94
N LYS A 189 -23.24 -21.79 -22.11
CA LYS A 189 -21.90 -21.65 -21.51
C LYS A 189 -21.98 -21.07 -20.10
N VAL A 190 -21.42 -21.78 -19.14
CA VAL A 190 -21.25 -21.30 -17.77
C VAL A 190 -20.07 -20.32 -17.74
N GLY A 191 -20.22 -19.24 -17.00
CA GLY A 191 -19.19 -18.21 -16.90
C GLY A 191 -18.06 -18.59 -15.96
N ASP A 192 -16.83 -18.32 -16.37
CA ASP A 192 -15.69 -18.33 -15.49
C ASP A 192 -15.68 -17.06 -14.61
N GLY A 193 -15.07 -17.14 -13.43
CA GLY A 193 -14.77 -15.99 -12.61
C GLY A 193 -13.72 -15.10 -13.27
N GLY A 194 -13.85 -13.80 -13.09
CA GLY A 194 -12.89 -12.83 -13.60
C GLY A 194 -11.62 -12.76 -12.76
N ASN A 195 -10.50 -12.42 -13.39
CA ASN A 195 -9.25 -12.14 -12.69
C ASN A 195 -9.36 -10.82 -11.91
N SER A 196 -8.73 -10.77 -10.73
CA SER A 196 -8.44 -9.52 -10.04
C SER A 196 -6.96 -9.18 -10.18
N ARG A 197 -6.64 -7.88 -10.16
CA ARG A 197 -5.24 -7.45 -10.22
C ARG A 197 -4.96 -6.21 -9.39
N PHE A 198 -3.70 -6.10 -8.99
CA PHE A 198 -3.09 -4.89 -8.48
C PHE A 198 -1.76 -4.67 -9.23
N GLY A 199 -1.70 -3.60 -10.04
CA GLY A 199 -0.59 -3.37 -10.96
C GLY A 199 -0.39 -4.56 -11.89
N ASP A 200 0.79 -5.17 -11.87
CA ASP A 200 1.15 -6.35 -12.69
C ASP A 200 1.04 -7.67 -11.92
N SER A 201 0.54 -7.63 -10.67
CA SER A 201 0.22 -8.82 -9.88
C SER A 201 -1.23 -9.25 -10.11
N TYR A 202 -1.46 -10.56 -10.30
CA TYR A 202 -2.75 -11.13 -10.68
C TYR A 202 -3.17 -12.24 -9.73
N ALA A 203 -4.45 -12.24 -9.37
CA ALA A 203 -5.19 -13.39 -8.88
C ALA A 203 -6.10 -13.88 -10.01
N TYR A 204 -6.18 -15.19 -10.20
CA TYR A 204 -6.88 -15.82 -11.34
C TYR A 204 -8.26 -16.33 -10.93
N GLY A 205 -9.26 -16.07 -11.78
CA GLY A 205 -10.62 -16.51 -11.55
C GLY A 205 -10.76 -18.04 -11.53
N GLY A 206 -11.78 -18.53 -10.82
CA GLY A 206 -12.16 -19.93 -10.84
C GLY A 206 -12.96 -20.27 -12.10
N GLY A 207 -12.78 -21.48 -12.61
CA GLY A 207 -13.52 -21.98 -13.77
C GLY A 207 -15.00 -22.25 -13.46
N GLY A 208 -15.87 -22.07 -14.43
CA GLY A 208 -17.26 -22.49 -14.34
C GLY A 208 -17.40 -24.01 -14.42
N GLY A 209 -18.39 -24.58 -13.72
CA GLY A 209 -18.75 -25.97 -13.88
C GLY A 209 -19.51 -26.18 -15.20
N THR A 210 -19.40 -27.36 -15.80
CA THR A 210 -20.17 -27.73 -17.00
C THR A 210 -21.01 -28.96 -16.73
N SER A 211 -22.24 -28.95 -17.20
CA SER A 211 -23.16 -30.09 -17.11
C SER A 211 -23.81 -30.32 -18.47
N ASN A 212 -23.28 -31.27 -19.23
CA ASN A 212 -23.83 -31.70 -20.52
C ASN A 212 -24.66 -33.00 -20.34
N HIS A 213 -24.84 -33.78 -21.36
CA HIS A 213 -25.66 -34.99 -21.35
C HIS A 213 -25.06 -36.10 -20.44
N LYS A 214 -25.91 -36.83 -19.71
CA LYS A 214 -25.71 -38.03 -18.86
C LYS A 214 -24.36 -38.38 -18.20
N SER A 215 -23.22 -38.09 -18.82
CA SER A 215 -21.88 -38.48 -18.32
C SER A 215 -20.87 -37.35 -18.33
N ASP A 216 -21.19 -36.21 -18.93
CA ASP A 216 -20.23 -35.16 -19.20
C ASP A 216 -20.39 -33.97 -18.24
N GLN A 217 -20.15 -34.27 -16.97
CA GLN A 217 -20.05 -33.23 -15.92
C GLN A 217 -18.58 -32.90 -15.67
N THR A 218 -18.27 -31.64 -15.61
CA THR A 218 -16.94 -31.21 -15.22
C THR A 218 -17.08 -30.15 -14.13
N ALA A 219 -16.47 -30.40 -12.97
CA ALA A 219 -16.37 -29.40 -11.92
C ALA A 219 -15.54 -28.21 -12.39
N GLY A 220 -15.91 -27.02 -11.94
CA GLY A 220 -15.14 -25.83 -12.22
C GLY A 220 -13.72 -25.94 -11.68
N ALA A 221 -12.74 -25.60 -12.50
CA ALA A 221 -11.34 -25.60 -12.10
C ALA A 221 -11.06 -24.53 -11.03
N ALA A 222 -10.12 -24.80 -10.13
CA ALA A 222 -9.58 -23.81 -9.22
C ALA A 222 -8.89 -22.68 -9.99
N GLY A 223 -8.99 -21.43 -9.53
CA GLY A 223 -8.13 -20.35 -10.01
C GLY A 223 -6.65 -20.70 -9.78
N ALA A 224 -5.82 -20.49 -10.78
CA ALA A 224 -4.39 -20.79 -10.72
C ALA A 224 -3.67 -20.01 -9.60
N THR A 225 -2.51 -20.47 -9.18
CA THR A 225 -1.67 -19.74 -8.19
C THR A 225 -1.41 -18.31 -8.68
N PRO A 226 -1.55 -17.29 -7.81
CA PRO A 226 -1.35 -15.89 -8.17
C PRO A 226 0.04 -15.61 -8.73
N LYS A 227 0.11 -14.67 -9.68
CA LYS A 227 1.36 -14.09 -10.14
C LYS A 227 1.66 -12.84 -9.34
N LEU A 228 2.80 -12.80 -8.65
CA LEU A 228 3.29 -11.62 -7.91
C LEU A 228 4.42 -10.98 -8.69
N SER A 229 4.34 -9.67 -8.92
CA SER A 229 5.30 -8.90 -9.74
C SER A 229 6.07 -7.85 -8.94
N TYR A 230 5.80 -7.70 -7.65
CA TYR A 230 6.50 -6.77 -6.76
C TYR A 230 7.29 -7.53 -5.69
N THR A 231 8.30 -6.87 -5.13
CA THR A 231 9.06 -7.43 -4.01
C THR A 231 8.14 -7.65 -2.80
N VAL A 232 7.97 -8.91 -2.42
CA VAL A 232 7.17 -9.32 -1.27
C VAL A 232 8.02 -9.21 0.00
N ILE A 233 7.55 -8.41 0.97
CA ILE A 233 8.15 -8.31 2.30
C ILE A 233 7.62 -9.43 3.20
N SER A 234 6.31 -9.66 3.16
CA SER A 234 5.64 -10.74 3.88
C SER A 234 4.36 -11.15 3.15
N SER A 235 3.90 -12.37 3.41
CA SER A 235 2.66 -12.90 2.82
C SER A 235 1.91 -13.71 3.88
N SER A 236 0.61 -13.44 4.05
CA SER A 236 -0.32 -14.23 4.86
C SER A 236 -1.18 -15.16 4.00
N LEU A 237 -1.30 -14.86 2.72
CA LEU A 237 -2.01 -15.66 1.73
C LEU A 237 -1.32 -15.51 0.37
N ASN A 238 -1.03 -16.63 -0.30
CA ASN A 238 -0.64 -16.67 -1.71
C ASN A 238 -0.90 -18.09 -2.21
N ARG A 239 -2.11 -18.33 -2.70
CA ARG A 239 -2.51 -19.68 -3.10
C ARG A 239 -3.54 -19.71 -4.23
N ALA A 240 -3.58 -20.85 -4.92
CA ALA A 240 -4.63 -21.20 -5.86
C ALA A 240 -6.01 -21.26 -5.16
N GLY A 241 -7.05 -21.16 -5.93
CA GLY A 241 -8.42 -21.41 -5.49
C GLY A 241 -8.67 -22.88 -5.11
N ASN A 242 -9.91 -23.20 -4.85
CA ASN A 242 -10.37 -24.58 -4.63
C ASN A 242 -11.24 -25.02 -5.82
N PRO A 243 -11.12 -26.25 -6.30
CA PRO A 243 -11.97 -26.76 -7.37
C PRO A 243 -13.43 -26.87 -6.91
N GLY A 244 -14.34 -26.85 -7.85
CA GLY A 244 -15.73 -27.24 -7.66
C GLY A 244 -15.89 -28.75 -7.46
N THR A 245 -17.13 -29.20 -7.39
CA THR A 245 -17.50 -30.62 -7.25
C THR A 245 -18.59 -31.01 -8.25
N ILE A 246 -18.80 -32.30 -8.47
CA ILE A 246 -19.87 -32.84 -9.29
C ILE A 246 -20.75 -33.80 -8.46
N ALA A 247 -22.04 -33.83 -8.75
CA ALA A 247 -22.94 -34.82 -8.16
C ALA A 247 -24.09 -35.18 -9.13
N THR A 248 -24.60 -36.38 -8.97
CA THR A 248 -25.77 -36.88 -9.74
C THR A 248 -27.09 -36.63 -9.03
N SER A 249 -27.05 -36.21 -7.75
CA SER A 249 -28.22 -35.84 -6.95
C SER A 249 -27.79 -34.99 -5.76
N GLY A 250 -28.68 -34.11 -5.29
CA GLY A 250 -28.48 -33.35 -4.07
C GLY A 250 -27.86 -31.97 -4.32
N THR A 251 -27.54 -31.29 -3.20
CA THR A 251 -26.85 -29.98 -3.20
C THR A 251 -25.35 -30.23 -3.23
N ILE A 252 -24.66 -29.52 -4.13
CA ILE A 252 -23.19 -29.43 -4.12
C ILE A 252 -22.73 -28.01 -3.95
N PHE A 253 -21.67 -27.85 -3.20
CA PHE A 253 -21.06 -26.54 -2.95
C PHE A 253 -19.99 -26.23 -3.99
N GLY A 254 -19.90 -24.98 -4.37
CA GLY A 254 -18.80 -24.45 -5.16
C GLY A 254 -17.48 -24.53 -4.41
N GLY A 255 -16.37 -24.36 -5.12
CA GLY A 255 -15.06 -24.27 -4.50
C GLY A 255 -15.09 -23.22 -3.41
N ALA A 256 -14.75 -23.62 -2.16
CA ALA A 256 -14.77 -22.73 -1.02
C ALA A 256 -13.89 -21.50 -1.23
N SER A 257 -14.36 -20.33 -0.79
CA SER A 257 -13.54 -19.11 -0.80
C SER A 257 -12.26 -19.33 0.01
N ILE A 258 -11.19 -18.72 -0.45
CA ILE A 258 -9.90 -18.68 0.25
C ILE A 258 -9.76 -17.45 1.15
N TYR A 259 -10.69 -16.48 1.07
CA TYR A 259 -10.69 -15.25 1.84
C TYR A 259 -12.11 -14.74 2.10
N GLY A 260 -12.62 -14.93 3.30
CA GLY A 260 -13.98 -14.52 3.67
C GLY A 260 -15.05 -15.12 2.75
N SER A 261 -15.91 -14.28 2.18
CA SER A 261 -16.97 -14.68 1.23
C SER A 261 -16.61 -14.41 -0.23
N TYR A 262 -15.44 -13.86 -0.52
CA TYR A 262 -15.05 -13.43 -1.85
C TYR A 262 -14.49 -14.56 -2.70
N GLY A 263 -14.73 -14.52 -4.01
CA GLY A 263 -14.20 -15.47 -4.97
C GLY A 263 -14.70 -16.91 -4.81
N LYS A 264 -15.77 -17.15 -4.06
CA LYS A 264 -16.39 -18.48 -3.92
C LYS A 264 -16.94 -18.94 -5.25
N GLY A 265 -16.75 -20.23 -5.60
CA GLY A 265 -17.43 -20.85 -6.75
C GLY A 265 -18.94 -20.93 -6.55
N GLY A 266 -19.69 -20.91 -7.64
CA GLY A 266 -21.14 -21.01 -7.60
C GLY A 266 -21.60 -22.39 -7.08
N ASP A 267 -22.47 -22.39 -6.07
CA ASP A 267 -23.10 -23.59 -5.55
C ASP A 267 -24.16 -24.08 -6.55
N CYS A 268 -24.36 -25.39 -6.65
CA CYS A 268 -25.49 -25.99 -7.34
C CYS A 268 -26.43 -26.64 -6.34
N GLN A 269 -27.67 -26.19 -6.31
CA GLN A 269 -28.70 -26.71 -5.47
C GLN A 269 -29.92 -27.08 -6.33
N LYS A 270 -30.53 -28.21 -6.07
CA LYS A 270 -31.75 -28.64 -6.75
C LYS A 270 -32.81 -27.55 -6.72
N ASN A 271 -33.24 -27.11 -7.90
CA ASN A 271 -34.24 -26.05 -8.08
C ASN A 271 -33.85 -24.65 -7.56
N ALA A 272 -32.56 -24.37 -7.42
CA ALA A 272 -32.10 -23.05 -6.99
C ALA A 272 -31.86 -22.12 -8.19
N SER A 273 -32.29 -20.86 -8.07
CA SER A 273 -32.18 -19.86 -9.13
C SER A 273 -30.85 -19.13 -9.20
N LEU A 274 -29.93 -19.36 -8.28
CA LEU A 274 -28.66 -18.62 -8.17
C LEU A 274 -27.48 -19.57 -7.98
N ILE A 275 -26.80 -19.85 -9.08
CA ILE A 275 -25.60 -20.68 -9.14
C ILE A 275 -24.37 -19.86 -9.61
N ASN A 276 -24.43 -18.54 -9.45
CA ASN A 276 -23.33 -17.65 -9.78
C ASN A 276 -22.19 -17.78 -8.77
N GLY A 277 -20.98 -17.68 -9.26
CA GLY A 277 -19.82 -17.44 -8.40
C GLY A 277 -19.86 -16.05 -7.79
N THR A 278 -19.17 -15.85 -6.66
CA THR A 278 -19.06 -14.53 -6.04
C THR A 278 -17.96 -13.70 -6.69
N ALA A 279 -18.11 -12.38 -6.67
CA ALA A 279 -17.09 -11.46 -7.13
C ALA A 279 -15.81 -11.58 -6.31
N GLY A 280 -14.70 -11.10 -6.86
CA GLY A 280 -13.44 -10.93 -6.18
C GLY A 280 -13.42 -9.76 -5.19
N TYR A 281 -12.23 -9.45 -4.69
CA TYR A 281 -12.01 -8.38 -3.73
C TYR A 281 -10.60 -7.80 -3.88
N VAL A 282 -10.49 -6.49 -3.79
CA VAL A 282 -9.19 -5.83 -3.72
C VAL A 282 -9.20 -4.78 -2.61
N LYS A 283 -8.16 -4.83 -1.74
CA LYS A 283 -7.92 -3.83 -0.70
C LYS A 283 -6.45 -3.47 -0.64
N VAL A 284 -6.18 -2.18 -0.47
CA VAL A 284 -4.81 -1.64 -0.36
C VAL A 284 -4.71 -0.78 0.89
N ILE A 285 -3.76 -1.10 1.76
CA ILE A 285 -3.54 -0.45 3.05
C ILE A 285 -2.10 0.05 3.08
N PHE A 286 -1.88 1.31 3.39
CA PHE A 286 -0.56 1.87 3.66
C PHE A 286 -0.09 1.46 5.06
N LEU A 287 1.14 0.94 5.19
CA LEU A 287 1.69 0.47 6.47
C LEU A 287 2.85 1.33 7.00
N GLY A 288 3.21 2.39 6.27
CA GLY A 288 4.33 3.24 6.62
C GLY A 288 5.51 3.15 5.63
N LYS A 289 6.50 3.99 5.86
CA LYS A 289 7.77 4.00 5.09
C LYS A 289 8.72 2.90 5.51
#